data_36a4ca3f57d6b24f7a82fd725e876004
#
_entry.id   36a4ca3f57d6b24f7a82fd725e876004
#
_cell.length_a   1.000
_cell.length_b   1.000
_cell.length_c   1.000
_cell.angle_alpha   90.00
_cell.angle_beta   90.00
_cell.angle_gamma   90.00
#
_symmetry.space_group_name_H-M   'P 1'
#
loop_
_entity.id
_entity.type
_entity.pdbx_description
1 polymer ?
#
loop_
_entity_poly.entity_id
_entity_poly.type
_entity_poly.pdbx_seq_one_letter_code
_entity_poly.pdbx_strand_id
1 'polypeptide(L)'
;ETQADKFCDILVYIVKKYGLDGVSFDDEYADYDNLVSGSYGRIIRMLRAKLDAEFPDGHKMIGVDQWGNYDQIDAEAGAMIDYVYHGMMGSNVFVSSSSVAGVDDDRFSPQTINLRNSYNAIYLNQIKNRSSQTKSNGYHAITTYDLRVATERDPLPVLQKIAEGAYGSTVVYDGNAYEQNWT
;
A
#
# COMPACT_ATOMS: atom_id res chain seq x y z
N GLU A 1 13.07 -28.28 -3.08
CA GLU A 1 12.68 -26.94 -2.59
C GLU A 1 13.26 -25.88 -3.53
N THR A 2 12.40 -25.07 -4.14
CA THR A 2 12.79 -24.01 -5.06
C THR A 2 13.25 -22.76 -4.32
N GLN A 3 13.91 -21.81 -5.02
CA GLN A 3 14.25 -20.51 -4.42
C GLN A 3 12.99 -19.75 -3.97
N ALA A 4 11.88 -19.84 -4.74
CA ALA A 4 10.62 -19.24 -4.38
C ALA A 4 10.03 -19.84 -3.09
N ASP A 5 10.15 -21.16 -2.88
CA ASP A 5 9.73 -21.80 -1.63
C ASP A 5 10.47 -21.22 -0.43
N LYS A 6 11.81 -21.18 -0.51
CA LYS A 6 12.65 -20.62 0.55
C LYS A 6 12.33 -19.16 0.84
N PHE A 7 12.11 -18.37 -0.21
CA PHE A 7 11.73 -16.97 -0.06
C PHE A 7 10.41 -16.83 0.69
N CYS A 8 9.38 -17.57 0.30
CA CYS A 8 8.09 -17.55 1.00
C CYS A 8 8.19 -18.07 2.44
N ASP A 9 9.01 -19.10 2.70
CA ASP A 9 9.25 -19.60 4.07
C ASP A 9 9.90 -18.54 4.97
N ILE A 10 10.85 -17.76 4.41
CA ILE A 10 11.46 -16.65 5.14
C ILE A 10 10.42 -15.56 5.47
N LEU A 11 9.55 -15.21 4.52
CA LEU A 11 8.49 -14.22 4.75
C LEU A 11 7.52 -14.68 5.83
N VAL A 12 7.05 -15.94 5.78
CA VAL A 12 6.17 -16.51 6.81
C VAL A 12 6.87 -16.52 8.18
N TYR A 13 8.14 -16.92 8.23
CA TYR A 13 8.93 -16.87 9.46
C TYR A 13 9.01 -15.43 10.03
N ILE A 14 9.23 -14.44 9.20
CA ILE A 14 9.31 -13.03 9.64
C ILE A 14 7.94 -12.57 10.17
N VAL A 15 6.86 -12.85 9.46
CA VAL A 15 5.49 -12.52 9.89
C VAL A 15 5.21 -13.12 11.27
N LYS A 16 5.55 -14.40 11.47
CA LYS A 16 5.36 -15.10 12.74
C LYS A 16 6.24 -14.53 13.86
N LYS A 17 7.53 -14.37 13.59
CA LYS A 17 8.53 -13.93 14.58
C LYS A 17 8.24 -12.54 15.14
N TYR A 18 7.76 -11.62 14.29
CA TYR A 18 7.53 -10.22 14.68
C TYR A 18 6.07 -9.89 14.90
N GLY A 19 5.15 -10.87 14.77
CA GLY A 19 3.72 -10.65 14.95
C GLY A 19 3.13 -9.70 13.92
N LEU A 20 3.63 -9.71 12.66
CA LEU A 20 3.18 -8.80 11.62
C LEU A 20 1.80 -9.20 11.10
N ASP A 21 1.08 -8.24 10.52
CA ASP A 21 -0.25 -8.45 9.93
C ASP A 21 -0.20 -8.99 8.50
N GLY A 22 0.97 -9.00 7.88
CA GLY A 22 1.14 -9.52 6.52
C GLY A 22 2.44 -9.08 5.86
N VAL A 23 2.43 -9.11 4.53
CA VAL A 23 3.56 -8.76 3.66
C VAL A 23 3.07 -7.81 2.57
N SER A 24 3.82 -6.75 2.29
CA SER A 24 3.61 -5.88 1.14
C SER A 24 4.80 -5.95 0.21
N PHE A 25 4.54 -6.13 -1.08
CA PHE A 25 5.56 -6.17 -2.11
C PHE A 25 5.70 -4.81 -2.78
N ASP A 26 6.93 -4.35 -2.85
CA ASP A 26 7.37 -3.20 -3.64
C ASP A 26 8.47 -3.69 -4.58
N ASP A 27 8.12 -3.91 -5.86
CA ASP A 27 9.04 -4.46 -6.87
C ASP A 27 9.74 -3.33 -7.59
N GLU A 28 10.75 -2.78 -6.92
CA GLU A 28 11.65 -1.79 -7.48
C GLU A 28 13.08 -2.34 -7.63
N TYR A 29 13.82 -1.81 -8.59
CA TYR A 29 15.25 -2.09 -8.78
C TYR A 29 15.60 -3.58 -9.02
N ALA A 30 14.61 -4.38 -9.44
CA ALA A 30 14.83 -5.76 -9.81
C ALA A 30 15.62 -5.86 -11.14
N ASP A 31 16.23 -7.02 -11.40
CA ASP A 31 16.85 -7.32 -12.68
C ASP A 31 15.79 -7.66 -13.73
N TYR A 32 15.22 -6.61 -14.33
CA TYR A 32 14.13 -6.74 -15.30
C TYR A 32 14.55 -7.38 -16.62
N ASP A 33 15.85 -7.44 -16.93
CA ASP A 33 16.37 -8.08 -18.14
C ASP A 33 16.38 -9.61 -18.04
N ASN A 34 16.36 -10.16 -16.83
CA ASN A 34 16.41 -11.59 -16.54
C ASN A 34 15.16 -12.13 -15.82
N LEU A 35 14.01 -11.62 -16.17
CA LEU A 35 12.75 -12.02 -15.55
C LEU A 35 12.38 -13.48 -15.84
N VAL A 36 11.93 -14.17 -14.79
CA VAL A 36 11.26 -15.46 -14.94
C VAL A 36 9.77 -15.22 -15.08
N SER A 37 9.22 -15.43 -16.27
CA SER A 37 7.81 -15.17 -16.57
C SER A 37 6.87 -15.82 -15.55
N GLY A 38 5.88 -15.05 -15.06
CA GLY A 38 4.88 -15.46 -14.09
C GLY A 38 5.45 -15.74 -12.68
N SER A 39 6.70 -15.36 -12.40
CA SER A 39 7.32 -15.59 -11.08
C SER A 39 6.59 -14.84 -9.98
N TYR A 40 6.15 -13.62 -10.24
CA TYR A 40 5.46 -12.79 -9.26
C TYR A 40 4.12 -13.41 -8.84
N GLY A 41 3.25 -13.74 -9.79
CA GLY A 41 1.98 -14.43 -9.49
C GLY A 41 2.19 -15.76 -8.76
N ARG A 42 3.23 -16.52 -9.14
CA ARG A 42 3.57 -17.78 -8.45
C ARG A 42 3.99 -17.55 -6.99
N ILE A 43 4.78 -16.51 -6.71
CA ILE A 43 5.18 -16.16 -5.34
C ILE A 43 3.96 -15.78 -4.51
N ILE A 44 3.03 -14.97 -5.06
CA ILE A 44 1.80 -14.59 -4.36
C ILE A 44 0.97 -15.81 -3.99
N ARG A 45 0.70 -16.73 -4.94
CA ARG A 45 -0.06 -17.97 -4.66
C ARG A 45 0.62 -18.85 -3.60
N MET A 46 1.92 -19.00 -3.71
CA MET A 46 2.69 -19.80 -2.75
C MET A 46 2.70 -19.18 -1.37
N LEU A 47 2.91 -17.86 -1.28
CA LEU A 47 2.88 -17.13 -0.02
C LEU A 47 1.51 -17.22 0.63
N ARG A 48 0.42 -17.02 -0.14
CA ARG A 48 -0.95 -17.16 0.38
C ARG A 48 -1.18 -18.52 1.01
N ALA A 49 -0.85 -19.60 0.28
CA ALA A 49 -1.00 -20.95 0.79
C ALA A 49 -0.21 -21.21 2.09
N LYS A 50 1.02 -20.69 2.17
CA LYS A 50 1.87 -20.84 3.35
C LYS A 50 1.38 -20.00 4.55
N LEU A 51 0.93 -18.76 4.30
CA LEU A 51 0.34 -17.91 5.34
C LEU A 51 -0.94 -18.53 5.91
N ASP A 52 -1.83 -19.02 5.06
CA ASP A 52 -3.09 -19.65 5.50
C ASP A 52 -2.83 -20.94 6.30
N ALA A 53 -1.80 -21.71 5.92
CA ALA A 53 -1.40 -22.91 6.66
C ALA A 53 -0.79 -22.60 8.03
N GLU A 54 0.02 -21.53 8.12
CA GLU A 54 0.69 -21.15 9.38
C GLU A 54 -0.25 -20.40 10.34
N PHE A 55 -1.25 -19.67 9.80
CA PHE A 55 -2.16 -18.83 10.59
C PHE A 55 -3.64 -19.19 10.33
N PRO A 56 -4.05 -20.42 10.69
CA PRO A 56 -5.40 -20.90 10.37
C PRO A 56 -6.53 -20.09 11.05
N ASP A 57 -6.21 -19.46 12.19
CA ASP A 57 -7.17 -18.68 12.97
C ASP A 57 -7.09 -17.15 12.70
N GLY A 58 -6.25 -16.73 11.76
CA GLY A 58 -6.04 -15.30 11.49
C GLY A 58 -5.51 -15.01 10.09
N HIS A 59 -6.30 -14.28 9.30
CA HIS A 59 -5.89 -13.87 7.96
C HIS A 59 -4.69 -12.93 8.00
N LYS A 60 -3.65 -13.25 7.22
CA LYS A 60 -2.47 -12.40 7.02
C LYS A 60 -2.52 -11.76 5.64
N MET A 61 -2.36 -10.44 5.58
CA MET A 61 -2.54 -9.67 4.35
C MET A 61 -1.38 -9.80 3.38
N ILE A 62 -1.69 -9.77 2.10
CA ILE A 62 -0.74 -9.58 1.00
C ILE A 62 -1.08 -8.26 0.30
N GLY A 63 -0.17 -7.30 0.39
CA GLY A 63 -0.25 -6.04 -0.32
C GLY A 63 0.69 -6.01 -1.52
N VAL A 64 0.36 -5.22 -2.54
CA VAL A 64 1.20 -5.02 -3.71
C VAL A 64 1.24 -3.55 -4.08
N ASP A 65 2.44 -3.02 -4.28
CA ASP A 65 2.63 -1.77 -5.00
C ASP A 65 2.44 -2.01 -6.51
N GLN A 66 1.57 -1.23 -7.13
CA GLN A 66 1.37 -1.24 -8.58
C GLN A 66 2.53 -0.53 -9.28
N TRP A 67 3.74 -1.09 -9.13
CA TRP A 67 5.00 -0.65 -9.68
C TRP A 67 5.80 -1.85 -10.20
N GLY A 68 6.86 -1.63 -10.97
CA GLY A 68 7.72 -2.70 -11.49
C GLY A 68 6.95 -3.69 -12.37
N ASN A 69 7.08 -4.97 -12.07
CA ASN A 69 6.52 -6.06 -12.89
C ASN A 69 5.15 -6.56 -12.44
N TYR A 70 4.30 -5.72 -11.93
CA TYR A 70 2.94 -6.11 -11.52
C TYR A 70 2.12 -6.76 -12.65
N ASP A 71 2.47 -6.54 -13.91
CA ASP A 71 1.89 -7.21 -15.09
C ASP A 71 2.18 -8.71 -15.16
N GLN A 72 3.14 -9.21 -14.37
CA GLN A 72 3.41 -10.64 -14.17
C GLN A 72 2.45 -11.31 -13.18
N ILE A 73 1.53 -10.55 -12.58
CA ILE A 73 0.48 -11.06 -11.71
C ILE A 73 -0.74 -11.37 -12.57
N ASP A 74 -1.07 -12.65 -12.68
CA ASP A 74 -2.30 -13.08 -13.35
C ASP A 74 -3.54 -12.91 -12.44
N ALA A 75 -4.74 -13.03 -13.02
CA ALA A 75 -5.99 -12.80 -12.31
C ALA A 75 -6.21 -13.75 -11.13
N GLU A 76 -5.70 -14.99 -11.20
CA GLU A 76 -5.79 -15.94 -10.09
C GLU A 76 -4.94 -15.47 -8.89
N ALA A 77 -3.71 -15.04 -9.15
CA ALA A 77 -2.85 -14.48 -8.11
C ALA A 77 -3.39 -13.14 -7.58
N GLY A 78 -3.92 -12.29 -8.46
CA GLY A 78 -4.55 -11.03 -8.07
C GLY A 78 -5.77 -11.22 -7.15
N ALA A 79 -6.54 -12.29 -7.34
CA ALA A 79 -7.63 -12.64 -6.43
C ALA A 79 -7.17 -12.96 -4.99
N MET A 80 -5.89 -13.28 -4.79
CA MET A 80 -5.28 -13.59 -3.49
C MET A 80 -4.62 -12.38 -2.81
N ILE A 81 -4.61 -11.23 -3.48
CA ILE A 81 -4.07 -9.97 -2.94
C ILE A 81 -5.16 -9.26 -2.16
N ASP A 82 -4.85 -8.79 -0.97
CA ASP A 82 -5.79 -8.10 -0.09
C ASP A 82 -5.92 -6.61 -0.43
N TYR A 83 -4.82 -5.98 -0.85
CA TYR A 83 -4.87 -4.58 -1.30
C TYR A 83 -3.74 -4.26 -2.29
N VAL A 84 -4.02 -3.32 -3.16
CA VAL A 84 -3.06 -2.74 -4.10
C VAL A 84 -3.06 -1.22 -3.93
N TYR A 85 -1.89 -0.62 -3.96
CA TYR A 85 -1.75 0.84 -3.99
C TYR A 85 -0.93 1.27 -5.20
N HIS A 86 -1.17 2.49 -5.66
CA HIS A 86 -0.46 3.03 -6.82
C HIS A 86 0.92 3.54 -6.42
N GLY A 87 1.97 2.98 -7.01
CA GLY A 87 3.36 3.24 -6.66
C GLY A 87 3.93 4.61 -7.04
N MET A 88 3.19 5.47 -7.72
CA MET A 88 3.67 6.80 -8.09
C MET A 88 3.65 7.75 -6.87
N MET A 89 4.72 7.75 -6.09
CA MET A 89 4.87 8.47 -4.82
C MET A 89 5.31 9.95 -4.97
N GLY A 90 5.25 10.52 -6.19
CA GLY A 90 5.85 11.83 -6.49
C GLY A 90 5.16 13.04 -5.86
N SER A 91 3.83 13.13 -5.91
CA SER A 91 3.10 14.28 -5.39
C SER A 91 1.69 13.90 -4.89
N ASN A 92 0.65 14.28 -5.61
CA ASN A 92 -0.73 13.90 -5.37
C ASN A 92 -1.26 13.25 -6.66
N VAL A 93 -1.16 11.93 -6.73
CA VAL A 93 -1.56 11.13 -7.89
C VAL A 93 -2.91 10.49 -7.61
N PHE A 94 -3.74 10.37 -8.63
CA PHE A 94 -5.00 9.64 -8.59
C PHE A 94 -5.16 8.83 -9.87
N VAL A 95 -5.37 7.53 -9.72
CA VAL A 95 -5.61 6.57 -10.80
C VAL A 95 -6.93 5.86 -10.52
N SER A 96 -7.84 5.86 -11.48
CA SER A 96 -9.23 5.45 -11.26
C SER A 96 -9.47 3.94 -11.20
N SER A 97 -8.45 3.11 -11.45
CA SER A 97 -8.58 1.65 -11.39
C SER A 97 -7.23 0.98 -11.21
N SER A 98 -7.22 -0.22 -10.62
CA SER A 98 -6.03 -1.07 -10.61
C SER A 98 -5.73 -1.58 -12.01
N SER A 99 -4.43 -1.70 -12.33
CA SER A 99 -3.95 -2.42 -13.52
C SER A 99 -3.46 -3.83 -13.17
N VAL A 100 -3.51 -4.23 -11.91
CA VAL A 100 -3.21 -5.59 -11.48
C VAL A 100 -4.40 -6.48 -11.79
N ALA A 101 -4.20 -7.50 -12.62
CA ALA A 101 -5.27 -8.40 -13.02
C ALA A 101 -5.91 -9.11 -11.81
N GLY A 102 -7.24 -9.18 -11.75
CA GLY A 102 -7.97 -9.83 -10.67
C GLY A 102 -8.10 -9.01 -9.38
N VAL A 103 -7.73 -7.73 -9.40
CA VAL A 103 -7.92 -6.81 -8.26
C VAL A 103 -9.04 -5.82 -8.60
N ASP A 104 -10.10 -5.87 -7.81
CA ASP A 104 -11.25 -4.97 -7.93
C ASP A 104 -11.02 -3.64 -7.16
N ASP A 105 -11.84 -2.63 -7.45
CA ASP A 105 -11.70 -1.28 -6.89
C ASP A 105 -11.77 -1.24 -5.36
N ASP A 106 -12.53 -2.13 -4.73
CA ASP A 106 -12.64 -2.25 -3.27
C ASP A 106 -11.36 -2.75 -2.58
N ARG A 107 -10.39 -3.24 -3.36
CA ARG A 107 -9.04 -3.63 -2.90
C ARG A 107 -7.95 -2.71 -3.44
N PHE A 108 -8.32 -1.63 -4.13
CA PHE A 108 -7.38 -0.69 -4.73
C PHE A 108 -7.38 0.67 -4.01
N SER A 109 -6.19 1.21 -3.80
CA SER A 109 -5.95 2.55 -3.26
C SER A 109 -5.57 3.50 -4.40
N PRO A 110 -6.52 4.27 -4.95
CA PRO A 110 -6.33 5.05 -6.18
C PRO A 110 -5.52 6.32 -5.95
N GLN A 111 -5.45 6.80 -4.71
CA GLN A 111 -4.80 8.05 -4.37
C GLN A 111 -3.53 7.81 -3.58
N THR A 112 -2.42 8.38 -4.08
CA THR A 112 -1.14 8.42 -3.37
C THR A 112 -0.70 9.86 -3.18
N ILE A 113 -0.36 10.23 -1.94
CA ILE A 113 -0.03 11.61 -1.56
C ILE A 113 1.33 11.63 -0.87
N ASN A 114 2.29 12.37 -1.44
CA ASN A 114 3.57 12.60 -0.80
C ASN A 114 3.44 13.71 0.26
N LEU A 115 3.56 13.35 1.52
CA LEU A 115 3.43 14.28 2.65
C LEU A 115 4.61 15.26 2.79
N ARG A 116 5.72 14.97 2.15
CA ARG A 116 6.89 15.87 2.12
C ARG A 116 6.67 17.10 1.25
N ASN A 117 5.78 17.04 0.27
CA ASN A 117 5.57 18.14 -0.66
C ASN A 117 4.76 19.28 -0.02
N SER A 118 5.10 20.50 -0.41
CA SER A 118 4.27 21.68 -0.12
C SER A 118 3.15 21.77 -1.16
N TYR A 119 1.92 21.85 -0.68
CA TYR A 119 0.75 22.00 -1.52
C TYR A 119 0.12 23.37 -1.34
N ASN A 120 -0.11 24.07 -2.44
CA ASN A 120 -0.91 25.30 -2.44
C ASN A 120 -2.41 24.98 -2.25
N ALA A 121 -3.23 26.01 -2.11
CA ALA A 121 -4.67 25.85 -1.85
C ALA A 121 -5.40 25.03 -2.94
N ILE A 122 -4.95 25.14 -4.21
CA ILE A 122 -5.56 24.40 -5.35
C ILE A 122 -5.29 22.90 -5.15
N TYR A 123 -4.04 22.51 -4.90
CA TYR A 123 -3.68 21.12 -4.67
C TYR A 123 -4.30 20.55 -3.40
N LEU A 124 -4.38 21.33 -2.31
CA LEU A 124 -5.08 20.91 -1.09
C LEU A 124 -6.56 20.64 -1.34
N ASN A 125 -7.23 21.47 -2.14
CA ASN A 125 -8.61 21.20 -2.54
C ASN A 125 -8.74 19.97 -3.45
N GLN A 126 -7.78 19.71 -4.33
CA GLN A 126 -7.76 18.48 -5.12
C GLN A 126 -7.59 17.24 -4.23
N ILE A 127 -6.72 17.30 -3.22
CA ILE A 127 -6.55 16.21 -2.24
C ILE A 127 -7.90 15.92 -1.57
N LYS A 128 -8.58 16.94 -1.05
CA LYS A 128 -9.90 16.79 -0.44
C LYS A 128 -10.91 16.12 -1.39
N ASN A 129 -11.04 16.65 -2.62
CA ASN A 129 -12.02 16.14 -3.59
C ASN A 129 -11.74 14.68 -3.99
N ARG A 130 -10.47 14.33 -4.20
CA ARG A 130 -10.05 12.96 -4.51
C ARG A 130 -10.26 12.02 -3.33
N SER A 131 -10.01 12.47 -2.11
CA SER A 131 -10.29 11.70 -0.89
C SER A 131 -11.79 11.42 -0.74
N SER A 132 -12.64 12.41 -1.04
CA SER A 132 -14.09 12.23 -1.10
C SER A 132 -14.50 11.23 -2.19
N GLN A 133 -13.90 11.32 -3.38
CA GLN A 133 -14.14 10.38 -4.47
C GLN A 133 -13.68 8.96 -4.12
N THR A 134 -12.51 8.80 -3.50
CA THR A 134 -12.02 7.50 -3.02
C THR A 134 -13.06 6.86 -2.10
N LYS A 135 -13.57 7.60 -1.14
CA LYS A 135 -14.58 7.09 -0.19
C LYS A 135 -15.91 6.78 -0.88
N SER A 136 -16.42 7.70 -1.70
CA SER A 136 -17.74 7.55 -2.33
C SER A 136 -17.82 6.43 -3.37
N ASN A 137 -16.70 6.13 -4.01
CA ASN A 137 -16.61 5.06 -5.01
C ASN A 137 -16.27 3.69 -4.39
N GLY A 138 -16.07 3.61 -3.08
CA GLY A 138 -15.83 2.36 -2.39
C GLY A 138 -14.41 1.80 -2.56
N TYR A 139 -13.44 2.62 -2.93
CA TYR A 139 -12.04 2.20 -2.98
C TYR A 139 -11.50 1.84 -1.60
N HIS A 140 -10.46 1.00 -1.57
CA HIS A 140 -9.89 0.46 -0.34
C HIS A 140 -9.37 1.52 0.63
N ALA A 141 -8.46 2.39 0.16
CA ALA A 141 -7.77 3.35 1.03
C ALA A 141 -7.20 4.55 0.26
N ILE A 142 -6.59 5.45 1.01
CA ILE A 142 -5.75 6.53 0.53
C ILE A 142 -4.34 6.25 1.03
N THR A 143 -3.37 6.17 0.14
CA THR A 143 -1.96 5.94 0.47
C THR A 143 -1.27 7.26 0.71
N THR A 144 -0.52 7.36 1.80
CA THR A 144 0.37 8.48 2.08
C THR A 144 1.81 8.00 2.13
N TYR A 145 2.73 8.83 1.67
CA TYR A 145 4.14 8.53 1.59
C TYR A 145 4.99 9.63 2.25
N ASP A 146 6.14 9.24 2.77
CA ASP A 146 7.18 10.14 3.30
C ASP A 146 6.70 11.01 4.48
N LEU A 147 6.04 10.39 5.46
CA LEU A 147 5.73 11.03 6.73
C LEU A 147 7.04 11.24 7.51
N ARG A 148 7.45 12.49 7.63
CA ARG A 148 8.64 12.87 8.40
C ARG A 148 8.28 13.68 9.62
N VAL A 149 9.26 13.81 10.53
CA VAL A 149 9.10 14.68 11.71
C VAL A 149 8.80 16.13 11.32
N ALA A 150 7.96 16.80 12.09
CA ALA A 150 7.42 18.14 11.81
C ALA A 150 8.47 19.23 11.56
N THR A 151 9.73 19.02 11.97
CA THR A 151 10.84 19.93 11.71
C THR A 151 11.21 20.08 10.24
N GLU A 152 10.90 19.07 9.39
CA GLU A 152 11.18 19.16 7.96
C GLU A 152 9.98 19.68 7.15
N ARG A 153 8.78 19.21 7.47
CA ARG A 153 7.51 19.61 6.86
C ARG A 153 6.34 19.29 7.77
N ASP A 154 5.40 20.21 7.86
CA ASP A 154 4.14 19.98 8.55
C ASP A 154 3.16 19.22 7.65
N PRO A 155 2.83 17.96 7.94
CA PRO A 155 1.87 17.18 7.18
C PRO A 155 0.41 17.52 7.50
N LEU A 156 0.16 18.28 8.57
CA LEU A 156 -1.17 18.55 9.10
C LEU A 156 -2.15 19.12 8.06
N PRO A 157 -1.78 20.10 7.19
CA PRO A 157 -2.68 20.61 6.16
C PRO A 157 -3.16 19.53 5.19
N VAL A 158 -2.30 18.57 4.84
CA VAL A 158 -2.64 17.45 3.96
C VAL A 158 -3.55 16.47 4.67
N LEU A 159 -3.19 16.03 5.89
CA LEU A 159 -3.99 15.12 6.70
C LEU A 159 -5.38 15.69 6.99
N GLN A 160 -5.47 17.01 7.23
CA GLN A 160 -6.74 17.73 7.39
C GLN A 160 -7.62 17.59 6.13
N LYS A 161 -7.05 17.73 4.93
CA LYS A 161 -7.81 17.63 3.67
C LYS A 161 -8.23 16.20 3.34
N ILE A 162 -7.43 15.22 3.70
CA ILE A 162 -7.82 13.81 3.63
C ILE A 162 -9.01 13.56 4.55
N ALA A 163 -8.93 13.96 5.82
CA ALA A 163 -9.99 13.76 6.80
C ALA A 163 -11.29 14.48 6.42
N GLU A 164 -11.21 15.73 5.97
CA GLU A 164 -12.36 16.47 5.45
C GLU A 164 -13.03 15.77 4.26
N GLY A 165 -12.23 15.27 3.32
CA GLY A 165 -12.73 14.62 2.10
C GLY A 165 -13.31 13.24 2.35
N ALA A 166 -12.58 12.37 3.04
CA ALA A 166 -12.96 10.97 3.23
C ALA A 166 -14.00 10.78 4.35
N TYR A 167 -13.95 11.59 5.40
CA TYR A 167 -14.75 11.37 6.62
C TYR A 167 -15.61 12.55 7.03
N GLY A 168 -15.50 13.71 6.40
CA GLY A 168 -16.18 14.94 6.82
C GLY A 168 -15.75 15.43 8.20
N SER A 169 -14.55 15.06 8.64
CA SER A 169 -14.03 15.30 10.00
C SER A 169 -12.82 16.21 10.00
N THR A 170 -12.43 16.64 11.19
CA THR A 170 -11.25 17.49 11.42
C THR A 170 -10.15 16.68 12.09
N VAL A 171 -8.90 16.92 11.68
CA VAL A 171 -7.73 16.43 12.43
C VAL A 171 -7.45 17.41 13.55
N VAL A 172 -7.34 16.92 14.77
CA VAL A 172 -6.94 17.72 15.93
C VAL A 172 -5.55 17.27 16.33
N TYR A 173 -4.61 18.20 16.30
CA TYR A 173 -3.28 17.99 16.86
C TYR A 173 -3.26 18.56 18.28
N ASP A 174 -2.90 17.74 19.24
CA ASP A 174 -2.91 18.09 20.68
C ASP A 174 -1.66 18.90 21.12
N GLY A 175 -0.73 19.15 20.20
CA GLY A 175 0.52 19.88 20.48
C GLY A 175 1.60 19.06 21.17
N ASN A 176 1.37 17.77 21.44
CA ASN A 176 2.38 16.93 22.06
C ASN A 176 3.38 16.41 21.03
N ALA A 177 4.65 16.46 21.37
CA ALA A 177 5.70 15.75 20.62
C ALA A 177 5.72 14.30 21.12
N TYR A 178 5.49 13.36 20.19
CA TYR A 178 5.65 11.93 20.50
C TYR A 178 7.07 11.52 20.18
N GLU A 179 7.81 11.14 21.20
CA GLU A 179 9.14 10.54 21.02
C GLU A 179 8.97 9.06 20.64
N GLN A 180 9.61 8.65 19.55
CA GLN A 180 9.73 7.24 19.22
C GLN A 180 10.87 6.64 20.05
N ASN A 181 10.52 5.90 21.08
CA ASN A 181 11.47 5.09 21.84
C ASN A 181 11.60 3.71 21.18
N TRP A 182 12.53 3.59 20.24
CA TRP A 182 12.95 2.30 19.71
C TRP A 182 13.90 1.66 20.73
N THR A 183 13.41 0.77 21.55
CA THR A 183 14.24 -0.11 22.41
C THR A 183 14.35 -1.49 21.79
#